data_02c0482d4b163a5a5f63241091884df2
#
_entry.id   02c0482d4b163a5a5f63241091884df2
#
_cell.length_a   1.000
_cell.length_b   1.000
_cell.length_c   1.000
_cell.angle_alpha   90.00
_cell.angle_beta   90.00
_cell.angle_gamma   90.00
#
_symmetry.space_group_name_H-M   'P 1'
#
loop_
_entity.id
_entity.type
_entity.pdbx_description
1 polymer ?
#
loop_
_entity_poly.entity_id
_entity_poly.type
_entity_poly.pdbx_seq_one_letter_code
_entity_poly.pdbx_strand_id
1 'polypeptide(L)'
;MPVRALSNARRYAKFTDWVEKDLKRRPADRVVGFNKMPGLDVYFAADPCYEEKARTLRNSLYRLSGRYRHFAAYERAVFSPESPTEILMISSLQQPFFEKHYATPASRFHLLPPGISPDRRAPANAADVRADFRAEFGLADDDLLLLQVGSGFKTKGLDRSLQALANLPDGLQRRTRLIVIGQDEPSGF
;
A
#
# COMPACT_ATOMS: atom_id res chain seq x y z
N MET A 1 -18.21 0.03 -14.08
CA MET A 1 -18.71 1.31 -14.64
C MET A 1 -17.63 2.38 -14.47
N PRO A 2 -17.19 3.10 -15.49
CA PRO A 2 -16.25 4.21 -15.31
C PRO A 2 -16.98 5.40 -14.67
N VAL A 3 -16.69 5.69 -13.41
CA VAL A 3 -17.27 6.84 -12.72
C VAL A 3 -16.42 8.08 -12.99
N ARG A 4 -16.92 8.96 -13.87
CA ARG A 4 -16.30 10.27 -14.11
C ARG A 4 -16.73 11.28 -13.04
N ALA A 5 -15.78 11.96 -12.42
CA ALA A 5 -16.04 13.04 -11.46
C ALA A 5 -14.85 14.00 -11.38
N LEU A 6 -15.12 15.27 -11.05
CA LEU A 6 -14.12 16.33 -10.94
C LEU A 6 -13.13 16.16 -9.76
N SER A 7 -13.44 15.29 -8.83
CA SER A 7 -12.55 14.98 -7.70
C SER A 7 -12.64 13.52 -7.29
N ASN A 8 -11.57 13.01 -6.67
CA ASN A 8 -11.56 11.65 -6.15
C ASN A 8 -12.68 11.43 -5.11
N ALA A 9 -12.90 12.36 -4.19
CA ALA A 9 -13.97 12.26 -3.20
C ALA A 9 -15.36 12.05 -3.87
N ARG A 10 -15.68 12.87 -4.89
CA ARG A 10 -16.93 12.70 -5.63
C ARG A 10 -17.00 11.39 -6.40
N ARG A 11 -15.85 10.93 -6.92
CA ARG A 11 -15.77 9.64 -7.62
C ARG A 11 -16.09 8.48 -6.67
N TYR A 12 -15.50 8.50 -5.47
CA TYR A 12 -15.76 7.49 -4.45
C TYR A 12 -17.23 7.54 -3.97
N ALA A 13 -17.78 8.71 -3.71
CA ALA A 13 -19.19 8.85 -3.34
C ALA A 13 -20.13 8.23 -4.39
N LYS A 14 -19.96 8.60 -5.66
CA LYS A 14 -20.76 8.02 -6.76
C LYS A 14 -20.60 6.51 -6.89
N PHE A 15 -19.40 5.99 -6.66
CA PHE A 15 -19.16 4.55 -6.68
C PHE A 15 -19.89 3.86 -5.52
N THR A 16 -19.81 4.40 -4.32
CA THR A 16 -20.53 3.87 -3.14
C THR A 16 -22.03 3.87 -3.36
N ASP A 17 -22.61 4.97 -3.85
CA ASP A 17 -24.04 5.06 -4.18
C ASP A 17 -24.46 4.02 -5.24
N TRP A 18 -23.59 3.78 -6.22
CA TRP A 18 -23.84 2.76 -7.22
C TRP A 18 -23.82 1.36 -6.62
N VAL A 19 -22.81 1.03 -5.79
CA VAL A 19 -22.72 -0.26 -5.09
C VAL A 19 -23.94 -0.49 -4.22
N GLU A 20 -24.37 0.50 -3.44
CA GLU A 20 -25.56 0.39 -2.58
C GLU A 20 -26.82 0.10 -3.40
N LYS A 21 -27.03 0.80 -4.52
CA LYS A 21 -28.14 0.57 -5.42
C LYS A 21 -28.10 -0.81 -6.09
N ASP A 22 -26.91 -1.27 -6.43
CA ASP A 22 -26.73 -2.57 -7.05
C ASP A 22 -27.01 -3.71 -6.07
N LEU A 23 -26.52 -3.60 -4.82
CA LEU A 23 -26.80 -4.55 -3.76
C LEU A 23 -28.28 -4.63 -3.37
N LYS A 24 -29.04 -3.54 -3.48
CA LYS A 24 -30.51 -3.57 -3.32
C LYS A 24 -31.21 -4.38 -4.41
N ARG A 25 -30.64 -4.43 -5.63
CA ARG A 25 -31.20 -5.18 -6.77
C ARG A 25 -30.70 -6.64 -6.82
N ARG A 26 -29.47 -6.82 -6.41
CA ARG A 26 -28.75 -8.09 -6.42
C ARG A 26 -28.06 -8.28 -5.06
N PRO A 27 -28.82 -8.73 -4.06
CA PRO A 27 -28.26 -8.96 -2.72
C PRO A 27 -27.09 -9.95 -2.78
N ALA A 28 -26.10 -9.71 -1.92
CA ALA A 28 -24.98 -10.61 -1.69
C ALA A 28 -24.98 -11.04 -0.22
N ASP A 29 -24.54 -12.25 0.08
CA ASP A 29 -24.44 -12.75 1.45
C ASP A 29 -23.44 -11.95 2.28
N ARG A 30 -22.35 -11.49 1.64
CA ARG A 30 -21.31 -10.68 2.27
C ARG A 30 -20.69 -9.70 1.26
N VAL A 31 -20.33 -8.52 1.74
CA VAL A 31 -19.66 -7.48 0.96
C VAL A 31 -18.23 -7.31 1.48
N VAL A 32 -17.27 -7.69 0.65
CA VAL A 32 -15.83 -7.53 0.95
C VAL A 32 -15.28 -6.33 0.21
N GLY A 33 -14.69 -5.40 0.92
CA GLY A 33 -14.11 -4.18 0.33
C GLY A 33 -12.59 -4.11 0.44
N PHE A 34 -11.95 -3.62 -0.62
CA PHE A 34 -10.53 -3.27 -0.67
C PHE A 34 -10.28 -1.77 -0.54
N ASN A 35 -11.35 -1.00 -0.44
CA ASN A 35 -11.32 0.42 -0.13
C ASN A 35 -12.28 0.69 1.02
N LYS A 36 -11.91 1.64 1.90
CA LYS A 36 -12.78 2.07 3.00
C LYS A 36 -14.05 2.70 2.43
N MET A 37 -15.18 2.13 2.77
CA MET A 37 -16.50 2.65 2.42
C MET A 37 -17.56 2.11 3.39
N PRO A 38 -18.69 2.81 3.56
CA PRO A 38 -19.80 2.29 4.36
C PRO A 38 -20.42 1.03 3.74
N GLY A 39 -21.04 0.18 4.56
CA GLY A 39 -21.79 -0.99 4.12
C GLY A 39 -20.94 -2.23 3.81
N LEU A 40 -19.72 -2.32 4.32
CA LEU A 40 -18.89 -3.51 4.22
C LEU A 40 -19.14 -4.46 5.39
N ASP A 41 -19.23 -5.75 5.10
CA ASP A 41 -19.13 -6.82 6.11
C ASP A 41 -17.66 -7.09 6.45
N VAL A 42 -16.77 -7.03 5.46
CA VAL A 42 -15.33 -7.28 5.63
C VAL A 42 -14.53 -6.23 4.89
N TYR A 43 -13.53 -5.66 5.55
CA TYR A 43 -12.56 -4.74 4.94
C TYR A 43 -11.16 -5.35 4.92
N PHE A 44 -10.56 -5.45 3.72
CA PHE A 44 -9.16 -5.82 3.56
C PHE A 44 -8.28 -4.58 3.71
N ALA A 45 -7.64 -4.45 4.87
CA ALA A 45 -6.93 -3.26 5.31
C ALA A 45 -5.47 -3.25 4.84
N ALA A 46 -5.26 -2.92 3.56
CA ALA A 46 -3.94 -2.72 2.97
C ALA A 46 -3.43 -1.26 3.08
N ASP A 47 -4.32 -0.32 3.40
CA ASP A 47 -4.00 1.10 3.51
C ASP A 47 -3.74 1.53 4.96
N PRO A 48 -2.82 2.49 5.20
CA PRO A 48 -2.59 3.04 6.51
C PRO A 48 -3.81 3.81 7.05
N CYS A 49 -3.81 4.06 8.36
CA CYS A 49 -4.80 4.90 9.00
C CYS A 49 -4.77 6.31 8.41
N TYR A 50 -5.88 6.73 7.81
CA TYR A 50 -5.98 8.02 7.14
C TYR A 50 -5.98 9.18 8.14
N GLU A 51 -6.66 9.01 9.27
CA GLU A 51 -6.71 10.01 10.33
C GLU A 51 -5.32 10.28 10.92
N GLU A 52 -4.53 9.23 11.23
CA GLU A 52 -3.15 9.38 11.71
C GLU A 52 -2.30 10.10 10.67
N LYS A 53 -2.37 9.67 9.41
CA LYS A 53 -1.64 10.31 8.31
C LYS A 53 -2.05 11.78 8.11
N ALA A 54 -3.32 12.11 8.26
CA ALA A 54 -3.81 13.48 8.14
C ALA A 54 -3.31 14.37 9.29
N ARG A 55 -3.14 13.82 10.49
CA ARG A 55 -2.65 14.56 11.66
C ARG A 55 -1.13 14.75 11.66
N THR A 56 -0.40 13.74 11.19
CA THR A 56 1.07 13.75 11.25
C THR A 56 1.73 14.37 10.03
N LEU A 57 1.16 14.20 8.82
CA LEU A 57 1.78 14.62 7.56
C LEU A 57 1.13 15.84 6.90
N ARG A 58 0.04 16.37 7.46
CA ARG A 58 -0.67 17.53 6.90
C ARG A 58 -0.81 18.63 7.93
N ASN A 59 -0.96 19.88 7.44
CA ASN A 59 -1.24 21.01 8.32
C ASN A 59 -2.68 20.92 8.89
N SER A 60 -2.95 21.66 9.96
CA SER A 60 -4.25 21.64 10.65
C SER A 60 -5.41 22.08 9.76
N LEU A 61 -5.16 23.00 8.82
CA LEU A 61 -6.19 23.49 7.88
C LEU A 61 -6.65 22.41 6.89
N TYR A 62 -5.83 21.40 6.61
CA TYR A 62 -6.23 20.28 5.76
C TYR A 62 -7.50 19.61 6.23
N ARG A 63 -7.70 19.51 7.55
CA ARG A 63 -8.88 18.87 8.15
C ARG A 63 -10.20 19.62 7.90
N LEU A 64 -10.14 20.89 7.47
CA LEU A 64 -11.30 21.65 7.05
C LEU A 64 -11.72 21.37 5.60
N SER A 65 -10.87 20.68 4.83
CA SER A 65 -11.14 20.39 3.42
C SER A 65 -12.26 19.37 3.24
N GLY A 66 -13.03 19.51 2.15
CA GLY A 66 -14.05 18.53 1.78
C GLY A 66 -13.45 17.14 1.49
N ARG A 67 -12.20 17.10 1.00
CA ARG A 67 -11.47 15.85 0.81
C ARG A 67 -11.25 15.11 2.13
N TYR A 68 -10.73 15.80 3.15
CA TYR A 68 -10.52 15.19 4.45
C TYR A 68 -11.84 14.69 5.04
N ARG A 69 -12.88 15.54 5.08
CA ARG A 69 -14.18 15.16 5.63
C ARG A 69 -14.75 13.90 5.00
N HIS A 70 -14.63 13.79 3.67
CA HIS A 70 -15.11 12.61 2.95
C HIS A 70 -14.35 11.34 3.35
N PHE A 71 -13.02 11.34 3.26
CA PHE A 71 -12.23 10.14 3.54
C PHE A 71 -12.19 9.76 5.02
N ALA A 72 -12.23 10.74 5.93
CA ALA A 72 -12.36 10.50 7.36
C ALA A 72 -13.73 9.89 7.71
N ALA A 73 -14.82 10.33 7.06
CA ALA A 73 -16.13 9.73 7.22
C ALA A 73 -16.17 8.27 6.73
N TYR A 74 -15.51 7.98 5.60
CA TYR A 74 -15.41 6.62 5.06
C TYR A 74 -14.57 5.70 5.95
N GLU A 75 -13.47 6.21 6.50
CA GLU A 75 -12.68 5.45 7.48
C GLU A 75 -13.47 5.20 8.76
N ARG A 76 -14.16 6.21 9.28
CA ARG A 76 -15.05 6.07 10.46
C ARG A 76 -16.15 5.03 10.23
N ALA A 77 -16.76 4.99 9.05
CA ALA A 77 -17.81 4.00 8.74
C ALA A 77 -17.34 2.55 8.85
N VAL A 78 -16.05 2.31 8.67
CA VAL A 78 -15.44 0.97 8.81
C VAL A 78 -14.94 0.73 10.23
N PHE A 79 -14.31 1.72 10.87
CA PHE A 79 -13.52 1.53 12.08
C PHE A 79 -14.22 1.98 13.39
N SER A 80 -15.35 2.68 13.33
CA SER A 80 -16.06 3.06 14.57
C SER A 80 -16.50 1.83 15.37
N PRO A 81 -16.68 1.94 16.71
CA PRO A 81 -17.10 0.81 17.55
C PRO A 81 -18.42 0.20 17.12
N GLU A 82 -19.33 1.03 16.59
CA GLU A 82 -20.67 0.62 16.16
C GLU A 82 -20.69 -0.09 14.80
N SER A 83 -19.59 -0.03 14.05
CA SER A 83 -19.48 -0.69 12.75
C SER A 83 -19.39 -2.21 12.92
N PRO A 84 -20.19 -3.01 12.19
CA PRO A 84 -20.10 -4.46 12.23
C PRO A 84 -18.97 -5.02 11.35
N THR A 85 -18.22 -4.16 10.64
CA THR A 85 -17.22 -4.58 9.64
C THR A 85 -16.05 -5.31 10.30
N GLU A 86 -15.78 -6.55 9.88
CA GLU A 86 -14.58 -7.29 10.24
C GLU A 86 -13.39 -6.78 9.44
N ILE A 87 -12.20 -6.74 10.03
CA ILE A 87 -11.02 -6.08 9.46
C ILE A 87 -9.89 -7.08 9.28
N LEU A 88 -9.58 -7.40 8.01
CA LEU A 88 -8.46 -8.26 7.65
C LEU A 88 -7.20 -7.41 7.46
N MET A 89 -6.28 -7.48 8.41
CA MET A 89 -5.04 -6.69 8.42
C MET A 89 -3.92 -7.43 7.72
N ILE A 90 -3.25 -6.80 6.76
CA ILE A 90 -2.01 -7.34 6.16
C ILE A 90 -0.81 -7.26 7.12
N SER A 91 -0.89 -6.38 8.12
CA SER A 91 0.13 -6.18 9.14
C SER A 91 -0.50 -5.55 10.38
N SER A 92 -0.06 -5.93 11.57
CA SER A 92 -0.52 -5.36 12.84
C SER A 92 -0.05 -3.93 13.10
N LEU A 93 0.89 -3.40 12.33
CA LEU A 93 1.50 -2.06 12.53
C LEU A 93 0.49 -0.90 12.52
N GLN A 94 -0.64 -1.05 11.84
CA GLN A 94 -1.65 0.01 11.75
C GLN A 94 -2.77 -0.10 12.80
N GLN A 95 -2.91 -1.24 13.45
CA GLN A 95 -3.97 -1.49 14.44
C GLN A 95 -3.99 -0.45 15.57
N PRO A 96 -2.86 -0.08 16.22
CA PRO A 96 -2.87 0.88 17.32
C PRO A 96 -3.42 2.25 16.92
N PHE A 97 -3.26 2.65 15.66
CA PHE A 97 -3.78 3.92 15.16
C PHE A 97 -5.30 3.89 15.00
N PHE A 98 -5.88 2.78 14.56
CA PHE A 98 -7.33 2.62 14.47
C PHE A 98 -7.98 2.54 15.85
N GLU A 99 -7.37 1.84 16.79
CA GLU A 99 -7.81 1.81 18.20
C GLU A 99 -7.75 3.21 18.82
N LYS A 100 -6.66 3.95 18.63
CA LYS A 100 -6.47 5.32 19.14
C LYS A 100 -7.49 6.31 18.59
N HIS A 101 -7.77 6.27 17.28
CA HIS A 101 -8.59 7.31 16.62
C HIS A 101 -10.08 6.97 16.58
N TYR A 102 -10.42 5.71 16.58
CA TYR A 102 -11.79 5.23 16.39
C TYR A 102 -12.30 4.35 17.53
N ALA A 103 -11.48 4.03 18.51
CA ALA A 103 -11.80 3.08 19.57
C ALA A 103 -12.30 1.73 19.01
N THR A 104 -11.75 1.30 17.89
CA THR A 104 -12.11 0.05 17.22
C THR A 104 -11.83 -1.13 18.15
N PRO A 105 -12.81 -2.02 18.43
CA PRO A 105 -12.57 -3.19 19.28
C PRO A 105 -11.50 -4.11 18.69
N ALA A 106 -10.55 -4.54 19.54
CA ALA A 106 -9.45 -5.42 19.13
C ALA A 106 -9.93 -6.76 18.52
N SER A 107 -11.10 -7.25 18.95
CA SER A 107 -11.72 -8.48 18.44
C SER A 107 -12.10 -8.43 16.95
N ARG A 108 -12.24 -7.24 16.36
CA ARG A 108 -12.58 -7.08 14.94
C ARG A 108 -11.37 -7.12 14.01
N PHE A 109 -10.16 -7.15 14.55
CA PHE A 109 -8.94 -7.23 13.74
C PHE A 109 -8.46 -8.66 13.60
N HIS A 110 -8.29 -9.09 12.36
CA HIS A 110 -7.78 -10.40 11.99
C HIS A 110 -6.53 -10.24 11.14
N LEU A 111 -5.42 -10.81 11.58
CA LEU A 111 -4.17 -10.76 10.82
C LEU A 111 -4.23 -11.75 9.65
N LEU A 112 -4.12 -11.22 8.45
CA LEU A 112 -4.06 -11.97 7.19
C LEU A 112 -2.85 -11.48 6.38
N PRO A 113 -1.65 -11.97 6.66
CA PRO A 113 -0.45 -11.58 5.93
C PRO A 113 -0.58 -11.94 4.44
N PRO A 114 -0.05 -11.11 3.54
CA PRO A 114 -0.06 -11.42 2.12
C PRO A 114 0.70 -12.70 1.83
N GLY A 115 0.10 -13.56 1.03
CA GLY A 115 0.74 -14.77 0.53
C GLY A 115 1.67 -14.49 -0.64
N ILE A 116 2.50 -15.47 -0.97
CA ILE A 116 3.35 -15.48 -2.17
C ILE A 116 2.89 -16.62 -3.07
N SER A 117 2.64 -16.31 -4.34
CA SER A 117 2.34 -17.33 -5.35
C SER A 117 3.50 -18.32 -5.52
N PRO A 118 3.22 -19.61 -5.77
CA PRO A 118 4.27 -20.63 -5.98
C PRO A 118 5.25 -20.28 -7.10
N ASP A 119 4.79 -19.59 -8.15
CA ASP A 119 5.61 -19.11 -9.27
C ASP A 119 6.66 -18.05 -8.90
N ARG A 120 6.57 -17.52 -7.68
CA ARG A 120 7.55 -16.56 -7.11
C ARG A 120 8.66 -17.23 -6.30
N ARG A 121 8.66 -18.55 -6.23
CA ARG A 121 9.75 -19.33 -5.63
C ARG A 121 10.89 -19.45 -6.62
N ALA A 122 12.12 -19.60 -6.10
CA ALA A 122 13.28 -19.83 -6.95
C ALA A 122 13.07 -21.09 -7.79
N PRO A 123 13.29 -21.04 -9.13
CA PRO A 123 13.17 -22.21 -9.99
C PRO A 123 14.32 -23.18 -9.74
N ALA A 124 14.19 -24.42 -10.25
CA ALA A 124 15.22 -25.45 -10.06
C ALA A 124 16.57 -25.04 -10.67
N ASN A 125 16.56 -24.22 -11.74
CA ASN A 125 17.76 -23.68 -12.41
C ASN A 125 18.14 -22.28 -11.92
N ALA A 126 17.81 -21.91 -10.69
CA ALA A 126 18.09 -20.58 -10.16
C ALA A 126 19.59 -20.20 -10.22
N ALA A 127 20.50 -21.17 -10.10
CA ALA A 127 21.92 -20.96 -10.22
C ALA A 127 22.33 -20.52 -11.62
N ASP A 128 21.79 -21.16 -12.65
CA ASP A 128 22.06 -20.81 -14.06
C ASP A 128 21.49 -19.44 -14.39
N VAL A 129 20.24 -19.17 -14.00
CA VAL A 129 19.61 -17.85 -14.18
C VAL A 129 20.42 -16.76 -13.50
N ARG A 130 20.97 -17.02 -12.33
CA ARG A 130 21.86 -16.09 -11.63
C ARG A 130 23.17 -15.86 -12.40
N ALA A 131 23.79 -16.92 -12.92
CA ALA A 131 25.04 -16.84 -13.67
C ALA A 131 24.85 -16.04 -14.96
N ASP A 132 23.80 -16.35 -15.72
CA ASP A 132 23.46 -15.65 -16.97
C ASP A 132 23.21 -14.16 -16.74
N PHE A 133 22.41 -13.83 -15.72
CA PHE A 133 22.13 -12.45 -15.36
C PHE A 133 23.39 -11.69 -14.94
N ARG A 134 24.26 -12.30 -14.16
CA ARG A 134 25.53 -11.68 -13.77
C ARG A 134 26.44 -11.44 -14.97
N ALA A 135 26.50 -12.38 -15.89
CA ALA A 135 27.27 -12.25 -17.15
C ALA A 135 26.71 -11.12 -18.03
N GLU A 136 25.39 -11.03 -18.19
CA GLU A 136 24.73 -9.97 -18.95
C GLU A 136 25.09 -8.56 -18.45
N PHE A 137 25.18 -8.37 -17.12
CA PHE A 137 25.52 -7.09 -16.52
C PHE A 137 27.01 -6.92 -16.18
N GLY A 138 27.87 -7.83 -16.61
CA GLY A 138 29.31 -7.76 -16.39
C GLY A 138 29.71 -7.75 -14.92
N LEU A 139 29.01 -8.52 -14.09
CA LEU A 139 29.26 -8.61 -12.65
C LEU A 139 30.27 -9.72 -12.35
N ALA A 140 31.33 -9.40 -11.62
CA ALA A 140 32.28 -10.38 -11.08
C ALA A 140 31.67 -11.17 -9.93
N ASP A 141 32.22 -12.34 -9.60
CA ASP A 141 31.66 -13.24 -8.57
C ASP A 141 31.54 -12.59 -7.19
N ASP A 142 32.48 -11.69 -6.87
CA ASP A 142 32.53 -10.96 -5.60
C ASP A 142 31.78 -9.62 -5.62
N ASP A 143 31.19 -9.23 -6.76
CA ASP A 143 30.35 -8.03 -6.84
C ASP A 143 29.03 -8.21 -6.06
N LEU A 144 28.61 -7.15 -5.39
CA LEU A 144 27.32 -7.07 -4.70
C LEU A 144 26.27 -6.49 -5.65
N LEU A 145 25.22 -7.25 -5.88
CA LEU A 145 24.06 -6.80 -6.65
C LEU A 145 22.89 -6.50 -5.73
N LEU A 146 22.45 -5.25 -5.74
CA LEU A 146 21.22 -4.80 -5.09
C LEU A 146 20.13 -4.64 -6.16
N LEU A 147 18.95 -5.17 -5.89
CA LEU A 147 17.80 -5.05 -6.79
C LEU A 147 16.68 -4.31 -6.09
N GLN A 148 16.21 -3.22 -6.67
CA GLN A 148 15.03 -2.49 -6.22
C GLN A 148 13.93 -2.57 -7.28
N VAL A 149 12.80 -3.18 -6.95
CA VAL A 149 11.67 -3.36 -7.86
C VAL A 149 10.49 -2.54 -7.39
N GLY A 150 9.92 -1.72 -8.27
CA GLY A 150 8.69 -0.97 -8.02
C GLY A 150 8.70 0.42 -8.63
N SER A 151 7.50 0.87 -9.02
CA SER A 151 7.25 2.25 -9.47
C SER A 151 7.00 3.17 -8.27
N GLY A 152 7.08 4.49 -8.50
CA GLY A 152 6.97 5.47 -7.42
C GLY A 152 8.26 5.53 -6.59
N PHE A 153 9.37 5.80 -7.22
CA PHE A 153 10.74 5.70 -6.70
C PHE A 153 10.92 6.42 -5.36
N LYS A 154 10.38 7.64 -5.22
CA LYS A 154 10.40 8.38 -3.95
C LYS A 154 9.65 7.65 -2.83
N THR A 155 8.49 7.08 -3.12
CA THR A 155 7.70 6.32 -2.15
C THR A 155 8.39 5.01 -1.75
N LYS A 156 9.14 4.41 -2.67
CA LYS A 156 9.94 3.20 -2.45
C LYS A 156 11.31 3.47 -1.84
N GLY A 157 11.68 4.73 -1.65
CA GLY A 157 12.90 5.14 -0.98
C GLY A 157 14.16 4.98 -1.83
N LEU A 158 14.07 5.13 -3.16
CA LEU A 158 15.23 5.07 -4.04
C LEU A 158 16.27 6.13 -3.68
N ASP A 159 15.84 7.32 -3.28
CA ASP A 159 16.71 8.37 -2.75
C ASP A 159 17.56 7.90 -1.56
N ARG A 160 16.96 7.16 -0.64
CA ARG A 160 17.67 6.58 0.52
C ARG A 160 18.63 5.47 0.09
N SER A 161 18.23 4.63 -0.87
CA SER A 161 19.10 3.59 -1.42
C SER A 161 20.34 4.19 -2.08
N LEU A 162 20.16 5.26 -2.86
CA LEU A 162 21.28 5.99 -3.49
C LEU A 162 22.20 6.65 -2.45
N GLN A 163 21.63 7.29 -1.43
CA GLN A 163 22.41 7.87 -0.34
C GLN A 163 23.19 6.80 0.45
N ALA A 164 22.57 5.65 0.70
CA ALA A 164 23.22 4.55 1.38
C ALA A 164 24.41 4.03 0.56
N LEU A 165 24.25 3.86 -0.75
CA LEU A 165 25.33 3.48 -1.66
C LEU A 165 26.48 4.49 -1.68
N ALA A 166 26.14 5.79 -1.74
CA ALA A 166 27.13 6.87 -1.74
C ALA A 166 27.97 6.92 -0.44
N ASN A 167 27.42 6.41 0.66
CA ASN A 167 28.11 6.36 1.95
C ASN A 167 28.81 5.03 2.25
N LEU A 168 28.84 4.09 1.29
CA LEU A 168 29.62 2.86 1.47
C LEU A 168 31.12 3.18 1.46
N PRO A 169 31.93 2.41 2.21
CA PRO A 169 33.38 2.44 2.05
C PRO A 169 33.78 2.19 0.60
N ASP A 170 34.80 2.89 0.12
CA ASP A 170 35.24 2.87 -1.29
C ASP A 170 35.38 1.45 -1.87
N GLY A 171 35.93 0.49 -1.10
CA GLY A 171 36.10 -0.88 -1.54
C GLY A 171 34.77 -1.60 -1.81
N LEU A 172 33.75 -1.34 -1.00
CA LEU A 172 32.40 -1.89 -1.18
C LEU A 172 31.65 -1.14 -2.27
N GLN A 173 31.77 0.19 -2.32
CA GLN A 173 31.09 1.00 -3.33
C GLN A 173 31.49 0.59 -4.74
N ARG A 174 32.78 0.38 -5.00
CA ARG A 174 33.27 -0.05 -6.32
C ARG A 174 32.72 -1.40 -6.78
N ARG A 175 32.45 -2.31 -5.84
CA ARG A 175 31.90 -3.66 -6.12
C ARG A 175 30.38 -3.75 -6.00
N THR A 176 29.71 -2.65 -5.69
CA THR A 176 28.26 -2.66 -5.53
C THR A 176 27.58 -2.08 -6.77
N ARG A 177 26.60 -2.79 -7.28
CA ARG A 177 25.72 -2.36 -8.37
C ARG A 177 24.29 -2.31 -7.87
N LEU A 178 23.56 -1.24 -8.22
CA LEU A 178 22.12 -1.13 -7.97
C LEU A 178 21.38 -1.19 -9.31
N ILE A 179 20.51 -2.17 -9.43
CA ILE A 179 19.56 -2.25 -10.55
C ILE A 179 18.19 -1.84 -10.05
N VAL A 180 17.55 -0.90 -10.75
CA VAL A 180 16.21 -0.41 -10.44
C VAL A 180 15.26 -0.78 -11.56
N ILE A 181 14.19 -1.52 -11.22
CA ILE A 181 13.15 -1.94 -12.16
C ILE A 181 11.84 -1.26 -11.76
N GLY A 182 11.31 -0.42 -12.65
CA GLY A 182 10.05 0.30 -12.42
C GLY A 182 9.87 1.46 -13.37
N GLN A 183 8.76 2.18 -13.22
CA GLN A 183 8.45 3.39 -14.00
C GLN A 183 8.15 4.54 -13.06
N ASP A 184 8.82 5.69 -13.27
CA ASP A 184 8.56 6.94 -12.57
C ASP A 184 9.08 8.12 -13.38
N GLU A 185 8.61 9.33 -13.03
CA GLU A 185 9.12 10.56 -13.62
C GLU A 185 10.49 10.91 -13.03
N PRO A 186 11.55 11.06 -13.85
CA PRO A 186 12.90 11.36 -13.36
C PRO A 186 13.02 12.71 -12.65
N SER A 187 12.10 13.64 -12.92
CA SER A 187 12.10 15.00 -12.37
C SER A 187 11.85 15.08 -10.85
N GLY A 188 11.64 13.95 -10.20
CA GLY A 188 11.44 13.87 -8.74
C GLY A 188 12.71 13.57 -7.92
N PHE A 189 13.87 13.42 -8.60
CA PHE A 189 15.18 13.08 -8.00
C PHE A 189 16.19 14.18 -8.17
#